data_cd66c740b9b08541c6173720fecd033d
#
_entry.id   cd66c740b9b08541c6173720fecd033d
#
_cell.length_a   1.000
_cell.length_b   1.000
_cell.length_c   1.000
_cell.angle_alpha   90.00
_cell.angle_beta   90.00
_cell.angle_gamma   90.00
#
_symmetry.space_group_name_H-M   'P 1'
#
loop_
_entity.id
_entity.type
_entity.pdbx_description
1 polymer ?
#
loop_
_entity_poly.entity_id
_entity_poly.type
_entity_poly.pdbx_seq_one_letter_code
_entity_poly.pdbx_strand_id
1 'polypeptide(L)'
;MRRKLRLGLALGSGSARGWAHIGVIRALEERGIRPDVVCGTSIGALVGAAYASGELDRLEKWVTGLAWTNVVRLMDLTWRGGLIRGTRLFTLFRTIFQDREISELPVPYGAIATELHSGRELWLRHGNVLEAVRASCAMPGLFTPVVRDGTVLVDGGLVNPVPVSMCRALGAELVVAVDLSWGKLGPYRQSKDRKVAPREVPGWLDRLRPNWFQGKTHAEGPSIPSIFDVFMTSLDIVEMRVARSRLAGEPADVLITPLLPDFATMDFHRAKEAIAEGRAAVERMGPLLAQVLG
;
A
#
# COMPACT_ATOMS: atom_id res chain seq x y z
N MET A 1 -22.75 3.72 -32.19
CA MET A 1 -22.16 3.06 -31.03
C MET A 1 -21.22 4.04 -30.35
N ARG A 2 -21.41 4.36 -29.06
CA ARG A 2 -20.41 5.15 -28.32
C ARG A 2 -19.13 4.30 -28.18
N ARG A 3 -17.97 4.86 -28.51
CA ARG A 3 -16.68 4.22 -28.30
C ARG A 3 -16.51 3.97 -26.79
N LYS A 4 -16.20 2.74 -26.39
CA LYS A 4 -15.85 2.43 -25.01
C LYS A 4 -14.55 3.15 -24.65
N LEU A 5 -14.60 4.01 -23.62
CA LEU A 5 -13.40 4.70 -23.11
C LEU A 5 -12.53 3.70 -22.33
N ARG A 6 -11.20 3.84 -22.44
CA ARG A 6 -10.24 3.02 -21.71
C ARG A 6 -10.21 3.42 -20.24
N LEU A 7 -10.54 2.48 -19.37
CA LEU A 7 -10.58 2.68 -17.92
C LEU A 7 -9.24 2.32 -17.28
N GLY A 8 -8.66 3.26 -16.55
CA GLY A 8 -7.51 3.06 -15.68
C GLY A 8 -7.94 2.88 -14.23
N LEU A 9 -7.23 2.01 -13.50
CA LEU A 9 -7.35 1.84 -12.07
C LEU A 9 -6.02 2.21 -11.40
N ALA A 10 -6.00 3.30 -10.64
CA ALA A 10 -4.85 3.77 -9.88
C ALA A 10 -4.97 3.32 -8.41
N LEU A 11 -4.12 2.38 -7.99
CA LEU A 11 -4.11 1.79 -6.66
C LEU A 11 -3.04 2.44 -5.78
N GLY A 12 -3.47 3.16 -4.75
CA GLY A 12 -2.58 3.95 -3.91
C GLY A 12 -1.76 3.14 -2.92
N SER A 13 -0.75 3.80 -2.33
CA SER A 13 0.01 3.30 -1.18
C SER A 13 -0.86 3.18 0.07
N GLY A 14 -0.43 2.42 1.07
CA GLY A 14 -1.21 2.31 2.32
C GLY A 14 -0.84 1.18 3.26
N SER A 15 0.25 0.46 3.03
CA SER A 15 0.69 -0.68 3.84
C SER A 15 -0.44 -1.70 4.06
N ALA A 16 -0.72 -2.14 5.30
CA ALA A 16 -1.76 -3.14 5.59
C ALA A 16 -3.18 -2.75 5.13
N ARG A 17 -3.49 -1.45 5.01
CA ARG A 17 -4.76 -0.96 4.45
C ARG A 17 -4.94 -1.35 2.99
N GLY A 18 -3.85 -1.66 2.30
CA GLY A 18 -3.83 -2.02 0.87
C GLY A 18 -4.66 -3.24 0.52
N TRP A 19 -4.98 -4.10 1.48
CA TRP A 19 -5.90 -5.21 1.21
C TRP A 19 -7.31 -4.73 0.83
N ALA A 20 -7.68 -3.48 1.14
CA ALA A 20 -8.91 -2.87 0.67
C ALA A 20 -8.99 -2.77 -0.87
N HIS A 21 -7.84 -2.66 -1.57
CA HIS A 21 -7.82 -2.68 -3.03
C HIS A 21 -8.43 -3.94 -3.62
N ILE A 22 -8.26 -5.11 -2.96
CA ILE A 22 -8.89 -6.36 -3.39
C ILE A 22 -10.41 -6.21 -3.35
N GLY A 23 -10.95 -5.69 -2.25
CA GLY A 23 -12.38 -5.44 -2.10
C GLY A 23 -12.94 -4.45 -3.13
N VAL A 24 -12.17 -3.38 -3.42
CA VAL A 24 -12.53 -2.40 -4.46
C VAL A 24 -12.59 -3.09 -5.84
N ILE A 25 -11.56 -3.85 -6.21
CA ILE A 25 -11.53 -4.54 -7.51
C ILE A 25 -12.74 -5.50 -7.64
N ARG A 26 -13.00 -6.31 -6.61
CA ARG A 26 -14.14 -7.26 -6.60
C ARG A 26 -15.48 -6.55 -6.79
N ALA A 27 -15.69 -5.47 -6.04
CA ALA A 27 -16.94 -4.72 -6.13
C ALA A 27 -17.12 -3.99 -7.48
N LEU A 28 -16.03 -3.59 -8.13
CA LEU A 28 -16.07 -3.05 -9.50
C LEU A 28 -16.40 -4.16 -10.50
N GLU A 29 -15.73 -5.33 -10.41
CA GLU A 29 -16.00 -6.49 -11.29
C GLU A 29 -17.45 -6.97 -11.19
N GLU A 30 -18.02 -7.04 -9.98
CA GLU A 30 -19.43 -7.40 -9.74
C GLU A 30 -20.43 -6.43 -10.41
N ARG A 31 -20.01 -5.19 -10.64
CA ARG A 31 -20.75 -4.18 -11.40
C ARG A 31 -20.46 -4.19 -12.90
N GLY A 32 -19.67 -5.16 -13.38
CA GLY A 32 -19.25 -5.24 -14.77
C GLY A 32 -18.18 -4.22 -15.17
N ILE A 33 -17.60 -3.49 -14.20
CA ILE A 33 -16.56 -2.49 -14.41
C ILE A 33 -15.21 -3.19 -14.34
N ARG A 34 -14.53 -3.29 -15.50
CA ARG A 34 -13.20 -3.91 -15.60
C ARG A 34 -12.19 -2.91 -16.10
N PRO A 35 -11.10 -2.65 -15.34
CA PRO A 35 -10.02 -1.78 -15.79
C PRO A 35 -9.28 -2.34 -17.02
N ASP A 36 -8.99 -1.46 -17.98
CA ASP A 36 -8.18 -1.76 -19.15
C ASP A 36 -6.68 -1.48 -18.90
N VAL A 37 -6.35 -0.74 -17.82
CA VAL A 37 -4.99 -0.39 -17.37
C VAL A 37 -4.98 -0.37 -15.86
N VAL A 38 -3.92 -0.88 -15.23
CA VAL A 38 -3.74 -0.83 -13.77
C VAL A 38 -2.37 -0.27 -13.41
N CYS A 39 -2.35 0.72 -12.54
CA CYS A 39 -1.12 1.26 -11.98
C CYS A 39 -1.19 1.23 -10.45
N GLY A 40 -0.05 0.97 -9.83
CA GLY A 40 -0.01 0.88 -8.37
C GLY A 40 1.24 1.47 -7.75
N THR A 41 1.11 1.86 -6.48
CA THR A 41 2.22 2.31 -5.64
C THR A 41 2.24 1.48 -4.38
N SER A 42 3.44 0.95 -4.01
CA SER A 42 3.64 0.15 -2.80
C SER A 42 2.70 -1.07 -2.77
N ILE A 43 1.91 -1.23 -1.72
CA ILE A 43 0.90 -2.30 -1.64
C ILE A 43 -0.08 -2.27 -2.82
N GLY A 44 -0.39 -1.09 -3.36
CA GLY A 44 -1.20 -0.95 -4.57
C GLY A 44 -0.52 -1.54 -5.80
N ALA A 45 0.82 -1.49 -5.88
CA ALA A 45 1.58 -2.17 -6.92
C ALA A 45 1.45 -3.69 -6.81
N LEU A 46 1.50 -4.23 -5.59
CA LEU A 46 1.33 -5.68 -5.35
C LEU A 46 -0.06 -6.16 -5.76
N VAL A 47 -1.11 -5.49 -5.29
CA VAL A 47 -2.50 -5.86 -5.62
C VAL A 47 -2.79 -5.65 -7.10
N GLY A 48 -2.28 -4.55 -7.69
CA GLY A 48 -2.38 -4.27 -9.11
C GLY A 48 -1.68 -5.32 -9.98
N ALA A 49 -0.49 -5.78 -9.59
CA ALA A 49 0.21 -6.87 -10.25
C ALA A 49 -0.59 -8.17 -10.20
N ALA A 50 -1.16 -8.51 -9.04
CA ALA A 50 -2.00 -9.68 -8.88
C ALA A 50 -3.23 -9.65 -9.81
N TYR A 51 -3.87 -8.49 -9.90
CA TYR A 51 -5.00 -8.31 -10.82
C TYR A 51 -4.55 -8.42 -12.27
N ALA A 52 -3.50 -7.68 -12.66
CA ALA A 52 -3.01 -7.66 -14.04
C ALA A 52 -2.49 -9.02 -14.53
N SER A 53 -2.00 -9.87 -13.62
CA SER A 53 -1.56 -11.24 -13.90
C SER A 53 -2.70 -12.28 -13.91
N GLY A 54 -3.92 -11.91 -13.47
CA GLY A 54 -5.02 -12.86 -13.25
C GLY A 54 -4.87 -13.72 -11.99
N GLU A 55 -4.04 -13.29 -11.03
CA GLU A 55 -3.71 -14.03 -9.80
C GLU A 55 -4.38 -13.46 -8.55
N LEU A 56 -5.37 -12.58 -8.72
CA LEU A 56 -6.03 -11.91 -7.59
C LEU A 56 -6.67 -12.89 -6.61
N ASP A 57 -7.25 -14.00 -7.11
CA ASP A 57 -7.87 -15.05 -6.27
C ASP A 57 -6.85 -15.72 -5.35
N ARG A 58 -5.64 -15.99 -5.87
CA ARG A 58 -4.55 -16.57 -5.08
C ARG A 58 -4.07 -15.60 -4.01
N LEU A 59 -3.92 -14.32 -4.37
CA LEU A 59 -3.54 -13.30 -3.40
C LEU A 59 -4.60 -13.18 -2.30
N GLU A 60 -5.88 -13.05 -2.65
CA GLU A 60 -6.98 -12.92 -1.72
C GLU A 60 -7.06 -14.10 -0.74
N LYS A 61 -6.97 -15.32 -1.26
CA LYS A 61 -6.93 -16.54 -0.44
C LYS A 61 -5.76 -16.54 0.53
N TRP A 62 -4.58 -16.12 0.07
CA TRP A 62 -3.39 -16.07 0.92
C TRP A 62 -3.53 -15.01 2.02
N VAL A 63 -3.90 -13.76 1.69
CA VAL A 63 -3.99 -12.68 2.68
C VAL A 63 -5.09 -12.91 3.72
N THR A 64 -6.20 -13.53 3.31
CA THR A 64 -7.31 -13.85 4.23
C THR A 64 -6.99 -14.99 5.18
N GLY A 65 -5.96 -15.79 4.88
CA GLY A 65 -5.40 -16.84 5.75
C GLY A 65 -4.25 -16.37 6.64
N LEU A 66 -3.81 -15.09 6.53
CA LEU A 66 -2.70 -14.57 7.33
C LEU A 66 -3.08 -14.45 8.81
N ALA A 67 -2.35 -15.14 9.68
CA ALA A 67 -2.35 -14.89 11.11
C ALA A 67 -1.20 -13.95 11.51
N TRP A 68 -1.29 -13.27 12.64
CA TRP A 68 -0.23 -12.40 13.15
C TRP A 68 1.12 -13.11 13.24
N THR A 69 1.12 -14.37 13.68
CA THR A 69 2.33 -15.21 13.77
C THR A 69 3.00 -15.42 12.42
N ASN A 70 2.22 -15.49 11.33
CA ASN A 70 2.75 -15.62 9.97
C ASN A 70 3.41 -14.31 9.53
N VAL A 71 2.79 -13.17 9.83
CA VAL A 71 3.36 -11.83 9.54
C VAL A 71 4.73 -11.70 10.19
N VAL A 72 4.84 -12.02 11.49
CA VAL A 72 6.13 -11.96 12.23
C VAL A 72 7.17 -12.92 11.63
N ARG A 73 6.76 -14.14 11.23
CA ARG A 73 7.69 -15.13 10.63
C ARG A 73 8.23 -14.69 9.26
N LEU A 74 7.48 -13.89 8.51
CA LEU A 74 7.91 -13.35 7.22
C LEU A 74 8.87 -12.17 7.35
N MET A 75 9.00 -11.59 8.58
CA MET A 75 9.95 -10.51 8.85
C MET A 75 11.35 -11.10 9.02
N ASP A 76 12.14 -11.10 7.95
CA ASP A 76 13.56 -11.44 7.98
C ASP A 76 14.37 -10.19 8.42
N LEU A 77 14.65 -10.11 9.73
CA LEU A 77 15.33 -8.95 10.32
C LEU A 77 16.76 -8.78 9.76
N THR A 78 17.12 -7.52 9.50
CA THR A 78 18.45 -7.10 9.06
C THR A 78 18.81 -5.75 9.66
N TRP A 79 20.12 -5.47 9.77
CA TRP A 79 20.63 -4.19 10.26
C TRP A 79 21.21 -3.30 9.13
N ARG A 80 21.10 -3.75 7.86
CA ARG A 80 21.65 -3.00 6.72
C ARG A 80 20.52 -2.50 5.82
N GLY A 81 20.33 -1.20 5.77
CA GLY A 81 19.40 -0.52 4.84
C GLY A 81 17.92 -0.59 5.19
N GLY A 82 17.50 -1.32 6.24
CA GLY A 82 16.13 -1.48 6.70
C GLY A 82 16.03 -2.53 7.80
N LEU A 83 14.91 -2.61 8.50
CA LEU A 83 14.68 -3.61 9.55
C LEU A 83 14.36 -4.99 8.98
N ILE A 84 13.79 -5.07 7.79
CA ILE A 84 13.36 -6.30 7.13
C ILE A 84 14.03 -6.37 5.76
N ARG A 85 14.72 -7.47 5.49
CA ARG A 85 15.31 -7.71 4.17
C ARG A 85 14.22 -7.97 3.11
N GLY A 86 13.10 -8.53 3.51
CA GLY A 86 11.97 -8.83 2.65
C GLY A 86 12.17 -10.07 1.78
N THR A 87 13.31 -10.76 1.86
CA THR A 87 13.61 -11.91 1.01
C THR A 87 12.58 -13.02 1.17
N ARG A 88 12.17 -13.32 2.42
CA ARG A 88 11.17 -14.37 2.69
C ARG A 88 9.81 -14.03 2.11
N LEU A 89 9.38 -12.77 2.22
CA LEU A 89 8.11 -12.30 1.68
C LEU A 89 8.11 -12.40 0.14
N PHE A 90 9.18 -11.96 -0.52
CA PHE A 90 9.28 -12.02 -1.98
C PHE A 90 9.53 -13.43 -2.51
N THR A 91 10.23 -14.30 -1.76
CA THR A 91 10.29 -15.73 -2.10
C THR A 91 8.90 -16.37 -2.06
N LEU A 92 8.09 -16.02 -1.06
CA LEU A 92 6.70 -16.48 -0.98
C LEU A 92 5.87 -15.93 -2.14
N PHE A 93 6.02 -14.66 -2.50
CA PHE A 93 5.32 -14.11 -3.67
C PHE A 93 5.66 -14.83 -4.97
N ARG A 94 6.90 -15.30 -5.16
CA ARG A 94 7.26 -16.17 -6.30
C ARG A 94 6.49 -17.50 -6.33
N THR A 95 5.99 -17.98 -5.20
CA THR A 95 5.13 -19.19 -5.16
C THR A 95 3.66 -18.87 -5.46
N ILE A 96 3.24 -17.63 -5.20
CA ILE A 96 1.87 -17.15 -5.43
C ILE A 96 1.72 -16.65 -6.87
N PHE A 97 2.69 -15.86 -7.32
CA PHE A 97 2.71 -15.27 -8.66
C PHE A 97 3.65 -16.04 -9.58
N GLN A 98 3.24 -16.23 -10.81
CA GLN A 98 4.16 -16.69 -11.85
C GLN A 98 5.18 -15.57 -12.14
N ASP A 99 6.44 -15.95 -12.28
CA ASP A 99 7.50 -15.01 -12.65
C ASP A 99 7.32 -14.63 -14.13
N ARG A 100 6.90 -13.39 -14.39
CA ARG A 100 6.55 -12.88 -15.73
C ARG A 100 7.15 -11.50 -15.95
N GLU A 101 7.35 -11.18 -17.22
CA GLU A 101 7.65 -9.81 -17.64
C GLU A 101 6.37 -8.96 -17.64
N ILE A 102 6.49 -7.67 -17.29
CA ILE A 102 5.35 -6.72 -17.29
C ILE A 102 4.68 -6.67 -18.67
N SER A 103 5.46 -6.77 -19.74
CA SER A 103 4.97 -6.77 -21.13
C SER A 103 4.10 -7.98 -21.49
N GLU A 104 4.18 -9.07 -20.72
CA GLU A 104 3.43 -10.30 -20.93
C GLU A 104 2.11 -10.35 -20.15
N LEU A 105 1.83 -9.34 -19.35
CA LEU A 105 0.63 -9.30 -18.54
C LEU A 105 -0.63 -9.09 -19.41
N PRO A 106 -1.72 -9.82 -19.12
CA PRO A 106 -3.00 -9.65 -19.82
C PRO A 106 -3.56 -8.23 -19.77
N VAL A 107 -3.31 -7.51 -18.67
CA VAL A 107 -3.72 -6.13 -18.48
C VAL A 107 -2.47 -5.25 -18.38
N PRO A 108 -2.36 -4.16 -19.16
CA PRO A 108 -1.28 -3.19 -19.05
C PRO A 108 -1.09 -2.72 -17.61
N TYR A 109 0.15 -2.80 -17.12
CA TYR A 109 0.49 -2.58 -15.73
C TYR A 109 1.70 -1.66 -15.59
N GLY A 110 1.74 -0.90 -14.48
CA GLY A 110 2.89 -0.14 -14.06
C GLY A 110 2.95 0.07 -12.55
N ALA A 111 4.17 0.13 -12.02
CA ALA A 111 4.44 0.42 -10.61
C ALA A 111 5.30 1.67 -10.46
N ILE A 112 5.08 2.43 -9.39
CA ILE A 112 5.89 3.60 -9.04
C ILE A 112 6.99 3.20 -8.06
N ALA A 113 8.19 3.69 -8.30
CA ALA A 113 9.29 3.69 -7.33
C ALA A 113 9.93 5.07 -7.26
N THR A 114 10.69 5.31 -6.20
CA THR A 114 11.47 6.54 -6.00
C THR A 114 12.95 6.24 -6.11
N GLU A 115 13.68 7.01 -6.90
CA GLU A 115 15.15 7.00 -6.87
C GLU A 115 15.64 7.71 -5.60
N LEU A 116 16.34 6.98 -4.75
CA LEU A 116 16.69 7.47 -3.41
C LEU A 116 17.55 8.75 -3.42
N HIS A 117 18.51 8.85 -4.33
CA HIS A 117 19.48 9.96 -4.33
C HIS A 117 18.95 11.25 -4.96
N SER A 118 18.07 11.14 -5.94
CA SER A 118 17.55 12.32 -6.67
C SER A 118 16.13 12.68 -6.27
N GLY A 119 15.38 11.76 -5.63
CA GLY A 119 13.95 11.91 -5.39
C GLY A 119 13.09 11.82 -6.66
N ARG A 120 13.65 11.36 -7.79
CA ARG A 120 12.89 11.22 -9.03
C ARG A 120 11.87 10.09 -8.93
N GLU A 121 10.69 10.33 -9.50
CA GLU A 121 9.68 9.32 -9.75
C GLU A 121 10.11 8.41 -10.91
N LEU A 122 10.10 7.11 -10.68
CA LEU A 122 10.39 6.10 -11.70
C LEU A 122 9.17 5.26 -11.99
N TRP A 123 8.86 5.12 -13.28
CA TRP A 123 7.75 4.32 -13.79
C TRP A 123 8.26 2.95 -14.24
N LEU A 124 8.01 1.95 -13.44
CA LEU A 124 8.40 0.56 -13.69
C LEU A 124 7.33 -0.09 -14.58
N ARG A 125 7.51 -0.02 -15.89
CA ARG A 125 6.59 -0.49 -16.93
C ARG A 125 7.16 -1.65 -17.76
N HIS A 126 8.40 -2.01 -17.50
CA HIS A 126 9.15 -3.06 -18.20
C HIS A 126 9.97 -3.84 -17.19
N GLY A 127 10.38 -5.05 -17.59
CA GLY A 127 11.14 -5.95 -16.74
C GLY A 127 10.22 -6.82 -15.87
N ASN A 128 10.82 -7.51 -14.93
CA ASN A 128 10.13 -8.49 -14.10
C ASN A 128 9.11 -7.85 -13.16
N VAL A 129 7.90 -8.43 -13.10
CA VAL A 129 6.78 -7.95 -12.27
C VAL A 129 7.14 -7.91 -10.80
N LEU A 130 7.71 -9.00 -10.27
CA LEU A 130 8.02 -9.09 -8.84
C LEU A 130 9.15 -8.16 -8.41
N GLU A 131 10.12 -7.91 -9.30
CA GLU A 131 11.16 -6.90 -9.06
C GLU A 131 10.58 -5.49 -9.02
N ALA A 132 9.65 -5.17 -9.93
CA ALA A 132 8.96 -3.89 -9.94
C ALA A 132 8.12 -3.69 -8.66
N VAL A 133 7.37 -4.72 -8.25
CA VAL A 133 6.61 -4.71 -6.99
C VAL A 133 7.55 -4.53 -5.79
N ARG A 134 8.67 -5.26 -5.76
CA ARG A 134 9.64 -5.16 -4.67
C ARG A 134 10.22 -3.75 -4.54
N ALA A 135 10.59 -3.13 -5.66
CA ALA A 135 11.11 -1.77 -5.68
C ALA A 135 10.04 -0.76 -5.20
N SER A 136 8.81 -0.92 -5.69
CA SER A 136 7.67 -0.08 -5.31
C SER A 136 7.30 -0.21 -3.82
N CYS A 137 7.52 -1.37 -3.20
CA CYS A 137 7.23 -1.65 -1.79
C CYS A 137 8.43 -1.46 -0.84
N ALA A 138 9.56 -0.94 -1.32
CA ALA A 138 10.78 -0.78 -0.52
C ALA A 138 10.68 0.42 0.43
N MET A 139 9.73 0.36 1.39
CA MET A 139 9.46 1.43 2.37
C MET A 139 10.70 1.71 3.22
N PRO A 140 11.20 2.97 3.24
CA PRO A 140 12.36 3.35 4.04
C PRO A 140 12.20 3.01 5.53
N GLY A 141 13.27 2.54 6.15
CA GLY A 141 13.28 2.11 7.55
C GLY A 141 12.65 0.72 7.78
N LEU A 142 11.74 0.27 6.94
CA LEU A 142 11.11 -1.04 7.06
C LEU A 142 11.77 -2.07 6.15
N PHE A 143 11.77 -1.85 4.84
CA PHE A 143 12.37 -2.77 3.86
C PHE A 143 13.69 -2.26 3.32
N THR A 144 14.59 -3.20 2.96
CA THR A 144 15.84 -2.83 2.30
C THR A 144 15.56 -2.24 0.91
N PRO A 145 16.22 -1.13 0.53
CA PRO A 145 16.17 -0.59 -0.83
C PRO A 145 16.54 -1.63 -1.88
N VAL A 146 16.05 -1.44 -3.09
CA VAL A 146 16.36 -2.29 -4.24
C VAL A 146 17.37 -1.59 -5.12
N VAL A 147 18.43 -2.30 -5.53
CA VAL A 147 19.39 -1.78 -6.51
C VAL A 147 19.02 -2.35 -7.88
N ARG A 148 18.74 -1.47 -8.85
CA ARG A 148 18.44 -1.82 -10.23
C ARG A 148 19.24 -0.91 -11.16
N ASP A 149 20.03 -1.49 -12.06
CA ASP A 149 20.83 -0.75 -13.05
C ASP A 149 21.70 0.35 -12.41
N GLY A 150 22.32 0.06 -11.25
CA GLY A 150 23.14 1.02 -10.49
C GLY A 150 22.34 2.07 -9.72
N THR A 151 21.00 2.09 -9.81
CA THR A 151 20.11 3.03 -9.15
C THR A 151 19.52 2.41 -7.88
N VAL A 152 19.54 3.15 -6.77
CA VAL A 152 18.93 2.72 -5.51
C VAL A 152 17.48 3.17 -5.47
N LEU A 153 16.55 2.21 -5.38
CA LEU A 153 15.11 2.43 -5.40
C LEU A 153 14.50 2.19 -4.03
N VAL A 154 13.56 3.08 -3.68
CA VAL A 154 12.72 2.99 -2.49
C VAL A 154 11.24 3.16 -2.87
N ASP A 155 10.36 3.03 -1.89
CA ASP A 155 8.90 3.06 -2.07
C ASP A 155 8.44 4.28 -2.88
N GLY A 156 7.53 4.02 -3.82
CA GLY A 156 6.95 5.05 -4.68
C GLY A 156 6.02 6.03 -3.96
N GLY A 157 5.55 5.68 -2.77
CA GLY A 157 4.69 6.54 -1.95
C GLY A 157 5.31 7.88 -1.57
N LEU A 158 6.65 7.96 -1.61
CA LEU A 158 7.36 9.22 -1.33
C LEU A 158 7.16 10.29 -2.43
N VAL A 159 6.84 9.89 -3.66
CA VAL A 159 6.74 10.81 -4.81
C VAL A 159 5.38 10.78 -5.51
N ASN A 160 4.74 9.61 -5.60
CA ASN A 160 3.44 9.45 -6.24
C ASN A 160 2.61 8.36 -5.55
N PRO A 161 1.99 8.69 -4.40
CA PRO A 161 1.22 7.72 -3.62
C PRO A 161 0.00 7.15 -4.34
N VAL A 162 -0.62 7.91 -5.28
CA VAL A 162 -1.80 7.50 -6.04
C VAL A 162 -1.55 7.78 -7.52
N PRO A 163 -1.15 6.77 -8.33
CA PRO A 163 -0.51 6.96 -9.63
C PRO A 163 -1.49 7.23 -10.78
N VAL A 164 -2.32 8.28 -10.68
CA VAL A 164 -3.28 8.70 -11.72
C VAL A 164 -2.56 9.07 -13.01
N SER A 165 -1.47 9.86 -12.93
CA SER A 165 -0.65 10.27 -14.06
C SER A 165 -0.13 9.09 -14.87
N MET A 166 0.33 8.03 -14.21
CA MET A 166 0.81 6.83 -14.88
C MET A 166 -0.33 6.09 -15.60
N CYS A 167 -1.52 5.97 -15.00
CA CYS A 167 -2.68 5.39 -15.69
C CYS A 167 -2.98 6.14 -17.00
N ARG A 168 -3.00 7.47 -16.96
CA ARG A 168 -3.24 8.30 -18.15
C ARG A 168 -2.14 8.13 -19.19
N ALA A 169 -0.88 8.07 -18.78
CA ALA A 169 0.25 7.86 -19.69
C ALA A 169 0.26 6.45 -20.32
N LEU A 170 -0.35 5.45 -19.68
CA LEU A 170 -0.59 4.12 -20.25
C LEU A 170 -1.85 4.07 -21.11
N GLY A 171 -2.49 5.21 -21.36
CA GLY A 171 -3.60 5.37 -22.29
C GLY A 171 -4.99 5.25 -21.66
N ALA A 172 -5.12 5.38 -20.35
CA ALA A 172 -6.43 5.50 -19.71
C ALA A 172 -7.08 6.85 -20.05
N GLU A 173 -8.34 6.81 -20.47
CA GLU A 173 -9.15 8.00 -20.78
C GLU A 173 -10.00 8.40 -19.58
N LEU A 174 -10.40 7.42 -18.76
CA LEU A 174 -11.03 7.59 -17.45
C LEU A 174 -10.19 6.90 -16.39
N VAL A 175 -10.06 7.48 -15.21
CA VAL A 175 -9.28 6.90 -14.11
C VAL A 175 -10.13 6.84 -12.85
N VAL A 176 -10.31 5.63 -12.35
CA VAL A 176 -10.77 5.37 -10.99
C VAL A 176 -9.53 5.24 -10.11
N ALA A 177 -9.40 6.08 -9.10
CA ALA A 177 -8.29 6.04 -8.16
C ALA A 177 -8.75 5.58 -6.78
N VAL A 178 -7.89 4.86 -6.07
CA VAL A 178 -8.12 4.42 -4.70
C VAL A 178 -7.07 5.04 -3.80
N ASP A 179 -7.49 5.94 -2.91
CA ASP A 179 -6.63 6.59 -1.91
C ASP A 179 -6.92 6.02 -0.52
N LEU A 180 -5.91 5.38 0.07
CA LEU A 180 -5.96 4.80 1.42
C LEU A 180 -5.42 5.74 2.51
N SER A 181 -5.03 6.95 2.15
CA SER A 181 -4.53 7.94 3.10
C SER A 181 -5.66 8.62 3.89
N TRP A 182 -6.88 8.53 3.39
CA TRP A 182 -8.04 9.15 4.00
C TRP A 182 -8.36 8.54 5.37
N GLY A 183 -8.55 9.37 6.39
CA GLY A 183 -8.80 8.93 7.76
C GLY A 183 -7.55 8.53 8.56
N LYS A 184 -6.34 8.49 7.96
CA LYS A 184 -5.09 8.26 8.70
C LYS A 184 -4.82 9.35 9.74
N LEU A 185 -5.16 10.59 9.43
CA LEU A 185 -4.90 11.79 10.23
C LEU A 185 -6.15 12.68 10.25
N GLY A 186 -6.44 13.29 11.39
CA GLY A 186 -7.52 14.26 11.52
C GLY A 186 -8.53 13.95 12.63
N PRO A 187 -9.63 14.72 12.75
CA PRO A 187 -10.61 14.59 13.84
C PRO A 187 -11.30 13.23 13.88
N TYR A 188 -11.33 12.48 12.78
CA TYR A 188 -11.82 11.09 12.77
C TYR A 188 -10.95 10.13 13.58
N ARG A 189 -9.70 10.50 13.92
CA ARG A 189 -8.82 9.75 14.81
C ARG A 189 -8.96 10.20 16.28
N GLN A 190 -9.89 11.04 16.62
CA GLN A 190 -10.29 11.22 18.01
C GLN A 190 -10.99 9.95 18.47
N SER A 191 -10.21 8.88 18.55
CA SER A 191 -10.63 7.66 19.18
C SER A 191 -10.88 7.96 20.65
N LYS A 192 -12.10 7.69 21.05
CA LYS A 192 -12.40 7.29 22.40
C LYS A 192 -11.24 6.42 22.91
N ASP A 193 -10.55 6.91 23.92
CA ASP A 193 -9.69 6.16 24.85
C ASP A 193 -8.97 4.94 24.23
N ARG A 194 -8.02 5.17 23.33
CA ARG A 194 -6.98 4.17 23.13
C ARG A 194 -6.10 4.18 24.39
N LYS A 195 -6.53 3.49 25.44
CA LYS A 195 -5.59 2.91 26.39
C LYS A 195 -4.67 2.07 25.51
N VAL A 196 -3.50 2.61 25.16
CA VAL A 196 -2.42 1.82 24.60
C VAL A 196 -2.13 0.79 25.67
N ALA A 197 -2.70 -0.42 25.52
CA ALA A 197 -2.30 -1.53 26.37
C ALA A 197 -0.78 -1.58 26.25
N PRO A 198 -0.04 -1.55 27.39
CA PRO A 198 1.41 -1.67 27.33
C PRO A 198 1.69 -2.92 26.50
N ARG A 199 2.34 -2.77 25.35
CA ARG A 199 2.83 -3.92 24.59
C ARG A 199 3.76 -4.63 25.55
N GLU A 200 3.37 -5.80 26.03
CA GLU A 200 4.24 -6.65 26.83
C GLU A 200 5.47 -6.94 25.96
N VAL A 201 6.51 -6.16 26.20
CA VAL A 201 7.82 -6.41 25.62
C VAL A 201 8.26 -7.76 26.23
N PRO A 202 8.60 -8.77 25.42
CA PRO A 202 9.07 -10.05 25.96
C PRO A 202 10.17 -9.79 26.98
N GLY A 203 10.06 -10.33 28.19
CA GLY A 203 10.90 -10.00 29.36
C GLY A 203 12.42 -10.19 29.15
N TRP A 204 12.85 -10.84 28.06
CA TRP A 204 14.25 -10.93 27.66
C TRP A 204 14.78 -9.65 27.03
N LEU A 205 13.92 -8.83 26.36
CA LEU A 205 14.29 -7.52 25.81
C LEU A 205 14.39 -6.44 26.92
N ASP A 206 13.67 -6.63 28.02
CA ASP A 206 13.76 -5.70 29.17
C ASP A 206 15.13 -5.80 29.87
N ARG A 207 15.81 -6.96 29.78
CA ARG A 207 17.17 -7.15 30.31
C ARG A 207 18.25 -6.45 29.49
N LEU A 208 17.97 -6.01 28.28
CA LEU A 208 18.90 -5.30 27.39
C LEU A 208 18.73 -3.78 27.46
N ARG A 209 17.82 -3.27 28.29
CA ARG A 209 17.65 -1.83 28.50
C ARG A 209 18.80 -1.29 29.36
N PRO A 210 19.54 -0.30 28.88
CA PRO A 210 20.54 0.39 29.70
C PRO A 210 19.87 1.02 30.94
N ASN A 211 20.53 0.98 32.10
CA ASN A 211 20.00 1.45 33.40
C ASN A 211 19.49 2.90 33.43
N TRP A 212 19.91 3.75 32.48
CA TRP A 212 19.42 5.14 32.40
C TRP A 212 18.00 5.26 31.78
N PHE A 213 17.44 4.15 31.23
CA PHE A 213 16.07 4.08 30.74
C PHE A 213 15.06 3.59 31.82
N GLN A 214 15.48 3.27 33.04
CA GLN A 214 14.63 2.75 34.11
C GLN A 214 13.94 3.85 34.94
N GLY A 215 13.68 5.01 34.37
CA GLY A 215 12.86 6.04 35.02
C GLY A 215 11.41 5.57 35.16
N LYS A 216 10.94 5.32 36.39
CA LYS A 216 9.53 5.17 36.74
C LYS A 216 8.79 6.45 36.36
N THR A 217 8.13 6.47 35.22
CA THR A 217 7.19 7.54 34.86
C THR A 217 5.76 7.07 35.09
N HIS A 218 5.26 7.25 36.30
CA HIS A 218 3.85 7.49 36.56
C HIS A 218 3.54 8.92 36.09
N ALA A 219 3.37 9.12 34.78
CA ALA A 219 2.89 10.37 34.25
C ALA A 219 1.51 10.11 33.63
N GLU A 220 0.48 10.67 34.26
CA GLU A 220 -0.84 10.87 33.67
C GLU A 220 -0.71 11.93 32.55
N GLY A 221 -0.17 11.53 31.40
CA GLY A 221 -0.01 12.37 30.24
C GLY A 221 0.09 11.52 28.98
N PRO A 222 -0.08 12.10 27.77
CA PRO A 222 0.07 11.35 26.54
C PRO A 222 1.48 10.75 26.48
N SER A 223 1.55 9.42 26.34
CA SER A 223 2.84 8.72 26.24
C SER A 223 3.58 9.17 24.98
N ILE A 224 4.85 9.52 25.10
CA ILE A 224 5.70 9.86 23.95
C ILE A 224 5.84 8.59 23.11
N PRO A 225 5.47 8.64 21.79
CA PRO A 225 5.59 7.49 20.89
C PRO A 225 7.06 7.06 20.74
N SER A 226 7.28 5.78 20.36
CA SER A 226 8.63 5.31 20.04
C SER A 226 9.20 6.07 18.84
N ILE A 227 10.53 6.14 18.71
CA ILE A 227 11.20 6.78 17.58
C ILE A 227 10.77 6.15 16.25
N PHE A 228 10.52 4.85 16.25
CA PHE A 228 9.99 4.13 15.08
C PHE A 228 8.57 4.56 14.75
N ASP A 229 7.68 4.69 15.74
CA ASP A 229 6.30 5.15 15.51
C ASP A 229 6.26 6.60 15.02
N VAL A 230 7.15 7.45 15.54
CA VAL A 230 7.29 8.85 15.07
C VAL A 230 7.73 8.86 13.60
N PHE A 231 8.75 8.07 13.25
CA PHE A 231 9.26 7.97 11.88
C PHE A 231 8.18 7.47 10.91
N MET A 232 7.51 6.36 11.24
CA MET A 232 6.46 5.78 10.38
C MET A 232 5.26 6.72 10.23
N THR A 233 4.86 7.39 11.32
CA THR A 233 3.78 8.40 11.25
C THR A 233 4.19 9.60 10.41
N SER A 234 5.46 10.03 10.48
CA SER A 234 5.98 11.12 9.65
C SER A 234 5.94 10.77 8.16
N LEU A 235 6.29 9.54 7.79
CA LEU A 235 6.13 9.05 6.42
C LEU A 235 4.66 9.06 5.99
N ASP A 236 3.75 8.57 6.83
CA ASP A 236 2.30 8.61 6.57
C ASP A 236 1.81 10.05 6.33
N ILE A 237 2.32 11.04 7.09
CA ILE A 237 1.99 12.46 6.91
C ILE A 237 2.49 12.96 5.56
N VAL A 238 3.73 12.66 5.20
CA VAL A 238 4.33 13.09 3.93
C VAL A 238 3.56 12.47 2.77
N GLU A 239 3.35 11.15 2.76
CA GLU A 239 2.60 10.46 1.70
C GLU A 239 1.20 11.06 1.51
N MET A 240 0.47 11.30 2.61
CA MET A 240 -0.86 11.93 2.54
C MET A 240 -0.79 13.34 1.93
N ARG A 241 0.21 14.15 2.30
CA ARG A 241 0.38 15.49 1.75
C ARG A 241 0.72 15.45 0.26
N VAL A 242 1.61 14.54 -0.14
CA VAL A 242 1.96 14.33 -1.54
C VAL A 242 0.75 13.85 -2.33
N ALA A 243 0.00 12.85 -1.84
CA ALA A 243 -1.21 12.35 -2.49
C ALA A 243 -2.21 13.48 -2.75
N ARG A 244 -2.51 14.31 -1.75
CA ARG A 244 -3.44 15.45 -1.89
C ARG A 244 -2.94 16.48 -2.89
N SER A 245 -1.65 16.81 -2.86
CA SER A 245 -1.04 17.75 -3.80
C SER A 245 -1.10 17.23 -5.24
N ARG A 246 -0.78 15.95 -5.44
CA ARG A 246 -0.82 15.32 -6.76
C ARG A 246 -2.25 15.23 -7.31
N LEU A 247 -3.20 14.76 -6.49
CA LEU A 247 -4.61 14.66 -6.90
C LEU A 247 -5.26 16.01 -7.17
N ALA A 248 -4.75 17.10 -6.60
CA ALA A 248 -5.20 18.46 -6.93
C ALA A 248 -4.74 18.91 -8.33
N GLY A 249 -3.54 18.49 -8.76
CA GLY A 249 -3.01 18.80 -10.09
C GLY A 249 -3.36 17.77 -11.16
N GLU A 250 -3.52 16.52 -10.78
CA GLU A 250 -3.79 15.37 -11.64
C GLU A 250 -5.00 14.59 -11.09
N PRO A 251 -6.23 15.14 -11.19
CA PRO A 251 -7.40 14.53 -10.58
C PRO A 251 -7.80 13.22 -11.26
N ALA A 252 -8.30 12.28 -10.47
CA ALA A 252 -9.01 11.12 -10.97
C ALA A 252 -10.45 11.50 -11.33
N ASP A 253 -11.07 10.76 -12.26
CA ASP A 253 -12.48 10.94 -12.61
C ASP A 253 -13.40 10.43 -11.50
N VAL A 254 -12.98 9.37 -10.80
CA VAL A 254 -13.61 8.86 -9.58
C VAL A 254 -12.54 8.57 -8.55
N LEU A 255 -12.68 9.10 -7.33
CA LEU A 255 -11.80 8.84 -6.21
C LEU A 255 -12.53 8.00 -5.16
N ILE A 256 -12.08 6.78 -4.94
CA ILE A 256 -12.60 5.86 -3.92
C ILE A 256 -11.71 5.95 -2.68
N THR A 257 -12.30 6.18 -1.52
CA THR A 257 -11.58 6.38 -0.26
C THR A 257 -12.09 5.40 0.80
N PRO A 258 -11.50 4.19 0.90
CA PRO A 258 -11.80 3.27 2.00
C PRO A 258 -11.45 3.89 3.36
N LEU A 259 -12.32 3.71 4.35
CA LEU A 259 -12.22 4.30 5.68
C LEU A 259 -11.68 3.26 6.67
N LEU A 260 -10.38 3.30 6.95
CA LEU A 260 -9.66 2.38 7.83
C LEU A 260 -8.87 3.14 8.92
N PRO A 261 -9.56 3.96 9.76
CA PRO A 261 -8.87 4.84 10.72
C PRO A 261 -8.09 4.07 11.79
N ASP A 262 -8.56 2.88 12.18
CA ASP A 262 -7.99 2.08 13.27
C ASP A 262 -6.97 1.03 12.80
N PHE A 263 -6.54 1.11 11.53
CA PHE A 263 -5.51 0.23 10.99
C PHE A 263 -4.11 0.78 11.24
N ALA A 264 -3.28 0.02 11.93
CA ALA A 264 -1.85 0.27 11.99
C ALA A 264 -1.15 -0.16 10.69
N THR A 265 0.05 0.40 10.45
CA THR A 265 0.85 0.11 9.25
C THR A 265 1.13 -1.38 9.05
N MET A 266 1.24 -2.17 10.15
CA MET A 266 1.58 -3.59 10.12
C MET A 266 0.40 -4.55 10.36
N ASP A 267 -0.85 -4.09 10.32
CA ASP A 267 -2.05 -4.91 10.57
C ASP A 267 -2.42 -5.83 9.39
N PHE A 268 -1.42 -6.41 8.72
CA PHE A 268 -1.62 -7.28 7.55
C PHE A 268 -2.51 -8.51 7.81
N HIS A 269 -2.66 -8.92 9.05
CA HIS A 269 -3.55 -10.03 9.46
C HIS A 269 -5.04 -9.66 9.44
N ARG A 270 -5.40 -8.36 9.32
CA ARG A 270 -6.79 -7.88 9.27
C ARG A 270 -7.31 -7.77 7.83
N ALA A 271 -6.83 -8.61 6.93
CA ALA A 271 -7.15 -8.52 5.50
C ALA A 271 -8.67 -8.61 5.22
N LYS A 272 -9.39 -9.51 5.90
CA LYS A 272 -10.84 -9.66 5.71
C LYS A 272 -11.61 -8.36 5.96
N GLU A 273 -11.22 -7.63 7.01
CA GLU A 273 -11.85 -6.36 7.38
C GLU A 273 -11.53 -5.27 6.35
N ALA A 274 -10.27 -5.19 5.91
CA ALA A 274 -9.87 -4.23 4.88
C ALA A 274 -10.58 -4.50 3.54
N ILE A 275 -10.69 -5.77 3.12
CA ILE A 275 -11.40 -6.18 1.90
C ILE A 275 -12.90 -5.79 1.98
N ALA A 276 -13.53 -6.04 3.14
CA ALA A 276 -14.93 -5.66 3.35
C ALA A 276 -15.14 -4.15 3.24
N GLU A 277 -14.24 -3.35 3.83
CA GLU A 277 -14.29 -1.88 3.71
C GLU A 277 -14.02 -1.41 2.28
N GLY A 278 -13.14 -2.07 1.53
CA GLY A 278 -12.92 -1.78 0.11
C GLY A 278 -14.20 -1.94 -0.71
N ARG A 279 -14.98 -3.00 -0.46
CA ARG A 279 -16.30 -3.22 -1.08
C ARG A 279 -17.30 -2.12 -0.68
N ALA A 280 -17.40 -1.82 0.60
CA ALA A 280 -18.28 -0.77 1.11
C ALA A 280 -17.94 0.61 0.52
N ALA A 281 -16.67 0.91 0.31
CA ALA A 281 -16.23 2.14 -0.32
C ALA A 281 -16.74 2.28 -1.77
N VAL A 282 -16.73 1.20 -2.55
CA VAL A 282 -17.31 1.18 -3.90
C VAL A 282 -18.82 1.37 -3.86
N GLU A 283 -19.50 0.75 -2.90
CA GLU A 283 -20.96 0.92 -2.75
C GLU A 283 -21.33 2.38 -2.48
N ARG A 284 -20.60 3.06 -1.61
CA ARG A 284 -20.79 4.49 -1.34
C ARG A 284 -20.63 5.37 -2.58
N MET A 285 -19.78 4.95 -3.53
CA MET A 285 -19.50 5.66 -4.77
C MET A 285 -20.38 5.20 -5.96
N GLY A 286 -21.31 4.26 -5.72
CA GLY A 286 -22.15 3.66 -6.76
C GLY A 286 -22.83 4.65 -7.69
N PRO A 287 -23.53 5.69 -7.18
CA PRO A 287 -24.17 6.69 -8.03
C PRO A 287 -23.20 7.44 -8.95
N LEU A 288 -22.02 7.83 -8.45
CA LEU A 288 -21.01 8.52 -9.24
C LEU A 288 -20.39 7.60 -10.29
N LEU A 289 -20.10 6.35 -9.91
CA LEU A 289 -19.60 5.35 -10.85
C LEU A 289 -20.56 5.10 -12.01
N ALA A 290 -21.86 4.99 -11.72
CA ALA A 290 -22.89 4.85 -12.76
C ALA A 290 -22.97 6.08 -13.68
N GLN A 291 -22.79 7.29 -13.14
CA GLN A 291 -22.82 8.53 -13.94
C GLN A 291 -21.58 8.67 -14.85
N VAL A 292 -20.38 8.29 -14.36
CA VAL A 292 -19.13 8.50 -15.08
C VAL A 292 -18.83 7.37 -16.05
N LEU A 293 -19.21 6.12 -15.72
CA LEU A 293 -18.82 4.91 -16.47
C LEU A 293 -20.02 4.26 -17.19
N GLY A 294 -21.25 4.72 -16.97
CA GLY A 294 -22.51 4.18 -17.50
C GLY A 294 -22.89 4.59 -18.93
#